data_d69a0b123dd60947622ace8bb53af2dd
#
_entry.id   d69a0b123dd60947622ace8bb53af2dd
#
_cell.length_a   1.000
_cell.length_b   1.000
_cell.length_c   1.000
_cell.angle_alpha   90.00
_cell.angle_beta   90.00
_cell.angle_gamma   90.00
#
_symmetry.space_group_name_H-M   'P 1'
#
loop_
_entity.id
_entity.type
_entity.pdbx_description
1 polymer ?
#
loop_
_entity_poly.entity_id
_entity_poly.type
_entity_poly.pdbx_seq_one_letter_code
_entity_poly.pdbx_strand_id
1 'polypeptide(L)'
;MILQNTDAEDQETLLKALSNLDKFEEGTKLLSWMFTVMRNTFCTHYKNARREGPASVEAIFDTVSTAPSQEWSVAVRELDCAMTHLSADQQHVLMQVVVLGDSYETAASEAGCAVGTIKSRINRARNRLLANLEGQERRLGRSP
;
A
#
# COMPACT_ATOMS: atom_id res chain seq x y z
N MET A 1 -26.76 -2.26 -0.01
CA MET A 1 -26.27 -1.29 -1.01
C MET A 1 -24.76 -1.00 -0.90
N ILE A 2 -24.08 -1.55 0.10
CA ILE A 2 -22.60 -1.40 0.32
C ILE A 2 -21.77 -2.40 -0.51
N LEU A 3 -22.38 -3.48 -0.99
CA LEU A 3 -21.71 -4.52 -1.79
C LEU A 3 -21.47 -4.16 -3.27
N GLN A 4 -22.13 -3.12 -3.80
CA GLN A 4 -22.07 -2.82 -5.22
C GLN A 4 -20.81 -2.07 -5.67
N ASN A 5 -20.12 -1.38 -4.79
CA ASN A 5 -18.93 -0.61 -5.16
C ASN A 5 -17.64 -1.42 -5.00
N THR A 6 -17.59 -2.30 -4.00
CA THR A 6 -16.48 -3.26 -3.82
C THR A 6 -16.42 -4.21 -5.02
N ASP A 7 -17.58 -4.68 -5.51
CA ASP A 7 -17.66 -5.53 -6.69
C ASP A 7 -17.12 -4.85 -7.96
N ALA A 8 -17.31 -3.53 -8.12
CA ALA A 8 -16.85 -2.80 -9.29
C ALA A 8 -15.30 -2.61 -9.29
N GLU A 9 -14.71 -2.32 -8.14
CA GLU A 9 -13.25 -2.18 -8.00
C GLU A 9 -12.54 -3.55 -8.11
N ASP A 10 -13.13 -4.59 -7.54
CA ASP A 10 -12.66 -5.96 -7.68
C ASP A 10 -12.74 -6.43 -9.15
N GLN A 11 -13.84 -6.13 -9.83
CA GLN A 11 -14.01 -6.43 -11.26
C GLN A 11 -13.01 -5.66 -12.12
N GLU A 12 -12.78 -4.38 -11.86
CA GLU A 12 -11.78 -3.59 -12.57
C GLU A 12 -10.37 -4.12 -12.34
N THR A 13 -10.05 -4.50 -11.11
CA THR A 13 -8.76 -5.13 -10.77
C THR A 13 -8.57 -6.45 -11.51
N LEU A 14 -9.61 -7.30 -11.56
CA LEU A 14 -9.58 -8.56 -12.30
C LEU A 14 -9.45 -8.34 -13.81
N LEU A 15 -10.19 -7.39 -14.37
CA LEU A 15 -10.08 -7.03 -15.80
C LEU A 15 -8.68 -6.53 -16.14
N LYS A 16 -8.08 -5.69 -15.29
CA LYS A 16 -6.70 -5.22 -15.45
C LYS A 16 -5.69 -6.35 -15.31
N ALA A 17 -5.90 -7.27 -14.39
CA ALA A 17 -5.06 -8.45 -14.23
C ALA A 17 -5.12 -9.33 -15.49
N LEU A 18 -6.30 -9.64 -16.00
CA LEU A 18 -6.49 -10.43 -17.22
C LEU A 18 -5.89 -9.73 -18.45
N SER A 19 -6.07 -8.43 -18.58
CA SER A 19 -5.51 -7.64 -19.69
C SER A 19 -3.99 -7.52 -19.67
N ASN A 20 -3.34 -7.77 -18.54
CA ASN A 20 -1.90 -7.71 -18.37
C ASN A 20 -1.29 -9.07 -18.00
N LEU A 21 -2.00 -10.15 -18.27
CA LEU A 21 -1.54 -11.50 -17.93
C LEU A 21 -0.22 -11.87 -18.68
N ASP A 22 -0.01 -11.28 -19.84
CA ASP A 22 1.24 -11.36 -20.62
C ASP A 22 2.46 -10.78 -19.89
N LYS A 23 2.24 -9.88 -18.93
CA LYS A 23 3.29 -9.29 -18.07
C LYS A 23 3.57 -10.10 -16.81
N PHE A 24 2.79 -11.18 -16.58
CA PHE A 24 3.04 -12.07 -15.48
C PHE A 24 4.16 -13.04 -15.84
N GLU A 25 5.25 -13.03 -15.07
CA GLU A 25 6.36 -13.98 -15.25
C GLU A 25 6.04 -15.29 -14.52
N GLU A 26 6.04 -16.41 -15.26
CA GLU A 26 5.91 -17.74 -14.69
C GLU A 26 7.03 -18.00 -13.67
N GLY A 27 6.67 -18.56 -12.51
CA GLY A 27 7.59 -18.76 -11.38
C GLY A 27 7.58 -17.65 -10.34
N THR A 28 6.92 -16.52 -10.59
CA THR A 28 6.66 -15.49 -9.58
C THR A 28 5.37 -15.82 -8.80
N LYS A 29 5.25 -15.22 -7.60
CA LYS A 29 4.05 -15.43 -6.78
C LYS A 29 2.86 -14.67 -7.38
N LEU A 30 1.90 -15.39 -7.98
CA LEU A 30 0.69 -14.84 -8.59
C LEU A 30 -0.03 -13.88 -7.63
N LEU A 31 -0.16 -14.27 -6.37
CA LEU A 31 -0.83 -13.46 -5.36
C LEU A 31 -0.14 -12.09 -5.16
N SER A 32 1.19 -12.08 -5.10
CA SER A 32 1.97 -10.83 -4.98
C SER A 32 1.81 -9.94 -6.20
N TRP A 33 1.74 -10.53 -7.39
CA TRP A 33 1.49 -9.80 -8.63
C TRP A 33 0.07 -9.21 -8.65
N MET A 34 -0.94 -9.99 -8.26
CA MET A 34 -2.33 -9.51 -8.16
C MET A 34 -2.47 -8.37 -7.13
N PHE A 35 -1.82 -8.47 -5.98
CA PHE A 35 -1.77 -7.35 -5.02
C PHE A 35 -1.15 -6.10 -5.61
N THR A 36 -0.14 -6.23 -6.46
CA THR A 36 0.46 -5.09 -7.16
C THR A 36 -0.53 -4.44 -8.12
N VAL A 37 -1.29 -5.24 -8.87
CA VAL A 37 -2.34 -4.74 -9.78
C VAL A 37 -3.43 -4.02 -9.00
N MET A 38 -3.95 -4.63 -7.93
CA MET A 38 -4.97 -4.06 -7.05
C MET A 38 -4.50 -2.73 -6.44
N ARG A 39 -3.29 -2.70 -5.86
CA ARG A 39 -2.72 -1.47 -5.30
C ARG A 39 -2.60 -0.37 -6.34
N ASN A 40 -2.10 -0.68 -7.54
CA ASN A 40 -1.94 0.30 -8.61
C ASN A 40 -3.29 0.84 -9.08
N THR A 41 -4.33 0.01 -9.13
CA THR A 41 -5.70 0.42 -9.45
C THR A 41 -6.22 1.39 -8.38
N PHE A 42 -6.14 1.01 -7.10
CA PHE A 42 -6.53 1.86 -5.98
C PHE A 42 -5.78 3.21 -5.99
N CYS A 43 -4.46 3.19 -6.15
CA CYS A 43 -3.66 4.42 -6.18
C CYS A 43 -4.05 5.33 -7.35
N THR A 44 -4.44 4.76 -8.49
CA THR A 44 -4.92 5.54 -9.65
C THR A 44 -6.25 6.22 -9.32
N HIS A 45 -7.21 5.48 -8.72
CA HIS A 45 -8.50 6.02 -8.28
C HIS A 45 -8.32 7.12 -7.24
N TYR A 46 -7.47 6.88 -6.24
CA TYR A 46 -7.17 7.86 -5.20
C TYR A 46 -6.56 9.15 -5.77
N LYS A 47 -5.61 9.05 -6.70
CA LYS A 47 -5.00 10.22 -7.36
C LYS A 47 -6.02 11.01 -8.17
N ASN A 48 -6.91 10.32 -8.87
CA ASN A 48 -7.97 10.97 -9.64
C ASN A 48 -8.97 11.69 -8.72
N ALA A 49 -9.46 11.00 -7.68
CA ALA A 49 -10.34 11.59 -6.68
C ALA A 49 -9.73 12.80 -5.97
N ARG A 50 -8.42 12.74 -5.67
CA ARG A 50 -7.71 13.87 -5.07
C ARG A 50 -7.67 15.11 -5.97
N ARG A 51 -7.65 14.93 -7.30
CA ARG A 51 -7.75 16.03 -8.27
C ARG A 51 -9.15 16.62 -8.33
N GLU A 52 -10.18 15.80 -8.09
CA GLU A 52 -11.58 16.21 -8.11
C GLU A 52 -11.99 16.96 -6.82
N GLY A 53 -11.30 16.72 -5.71
CA GLY A 53 -11.47 17.43 -4.45
C GLY A 53 -11.70 16.54 -3.22
N PRO A 54 -11.80 17.15 -2.02
CA PRO A 54 -11.91 16.41 -0.76
C PRO A 54 -13.12 15.48 -0.66
N ALA A 55 -14.28 15.88 -1.20
CA ALA A 55 -15.50 15.08 -1.17
C ALA A 55 -15.34 13.77 -1.95
N SER A 56 -14.60 13.76 -3.07
CA SER A 56 -14.32 12.56 -3.85
C SER A 56 -13.37 11.61 -3.13
N VAL A 57 -12.45 12.13 -2.34
CA VAL A 57 -11.56 11.33 -1.48
C VAL A 57 -12.34 10.70 -0.34
N GLU A 58 -13.22 11.46 0.31
CA GLU A 58 -14.10 10.96 1.37
C GLU A 58 -14.99 9.83 0.88
N ALA A 59 -15.56 9.95 -0.33
CA ALA A 59 -16.36 8.90 -0.95
C ALA A 59 -15.60 7.58 -1.15
N ILE A 60 -14.30 7.61 -1.45
CA ILE A 60 -13.48 6.39 -1.53
C ILE A 60 -13.37 5.72 -0.15
N PHE A 61 -13.13 6.50 0.91
CA PHE A 61 -13.02 5.93 2.26
C PHE A 61 -14.35 5.43 2.80
N ASP A 62 -15.46 6.06 2.47
CA ASP A 62 -16.80 5.60 2.85
C ASP A 62 -17.17 4.28 2.20
N THR A 63 -16.70 4.01 0.98
CA THR A 63 -16.92 2.72 0.30
C THR A 63 -16.10 1.57 0.90
N VAL A 64 -14.98 1.85 1.57
CA VAL A 64 -14.12 0.86 2.23
C VAL A 64 -14.56 0.58 3.67
N SER A 65 -15.57 1.27 4.19
CA SER A 65 -16.05 1.15 5.57
C SER A 65 -16.88 -0.10 5.84
N THR A 66 -16.31 -1.27 5.60
CA THR A 66 -16.74 -2.46 6.34
C THR A 66 -16.00 -2.43 7.68
N ALA A 67 -16.74 -2.56 8.80
CA ALA A 67 -16.11 -2.59 10.12
C ALA A 67 -14.98 -3.64 10.11
N PRO A 68 -13.73 -3.25 10.38
CA PRO A 68 -12.61 -4.17 10.29
C PRO A 68 -12.82 -5.32 11.27
N SER A 69 -12.51 -6.54 10.86
CA SER A 69 -12.49 -7.68 11.76
C SER A 69 -11.54 -7.38 12.92
N GLN A 70 -11.75 -8.04 14.08
CA GLN A 70 -10.89 -7.84 15.24
C GLN A 70 -9.42 -8.15 14.92
N GLU A 71 -9.17 -9.17 14.10
CA GLU A 71 -7.83 -9.54 13.62
C GLU A 71 -7.19 -8.43 12.77
N TRP A 72 -7.97 -7.82 11.88
CA TRP A 72 -7.51 -6.71 11.08
C TRP A 72 -7.16 -5.48 11.93
N SER A 73 -7.97 -5.18 12.94
CA SER A 73 -7.71 -4.07 13.88
C SER A 73 -6.42 -4.28 14.67
N VAL A 74 -6.09 -5.52 15.04
CA VAL A 74 -4.82 -5.86 15.70
C VAL A 74 -3.66 -5.67 14.73
N ALA A 75 -3.76 -6.19 13.50
CA ALA A 75 -2.70 -6.06 12.50
C ALA A 75 -2.40 -4.58 12.15
N VAL A 76 -3.43 -3.74 12.06
CA VAL A 76 -3.24 -2.29 11.84
C VAL A 76 -2.50 -1.64 13.00
N ARG A 77 -2.82 -1.97 14.24
CA ARG A 77 -2.13 -1.45 15.43
C ARG A 77 -0.67 -1.90 15.48
N GLU A 78 -0.38 -3.15 15.13
CA GLU A 78 0.97 -3.69 15.05
C GLU A 78 1.79 -2.94 13.98
N LEU A 79 1.18 -2.70 12.80
CA LEU A 79 1.79 -1.93 11.74
C LEU A 79 2.05 -0.47 12.17
N ASP A 80 1.08 0.18 12.80
CA ASP A 80 1.21 1.55 13.29
C ASP A 80 2.36 1.66 14.31
N CYS A 81 2.39 0.75 15.27
CA CYS A 81 3.48 0.67 16.23
C CYS A 81 4.84 0.42 15.55
N ALA A 82 4.92 -0.47 14.55
CA ALA A 82 6.16 -0.72 13.81
C ALA A 82 6.61 0.50 13.00
N MET A 83 5.66 1.27 12.45
CA MET A 83 5.92 2.51 11.72
C MET A 83 6.50 3.60 12.62
N THR A 84 6.07 3.72 13.88
CA THR A 84 6.61 4.73 14.82
C THR A 84 8.11 4.56 15.10
N HIS A 85 8.66 3.37 14.89
CA HIS A 85 10.09 3.08 15.05
C HIS A 85 10.94 3.42 13.81
N LEU A 86 10.33 3.90 12.75
CA LEU A 86 11.02 4.42 11.57
C LEU A 86 11.37 5.90 11.76
N SER A 87 12.44 6.36 11.10
CA SER A 87 12.69 7.80 11.03
C SER A 87 11.62 8.53 10.22
N ALA A 88 11.43 9.82 10.46
CA ALA A 88 10.48 10.65 9.73
C ALA A 88 10.65 10.54 8.20
N ASP A 89 11.89 10.57 7.71
CA ASP A 89 12.22 10.40 6.29
C ASP A 89 11.81 9.02 5.75
N GLN A 90 11.97 7.97 6.56
CA GLN A 90 11.57 6.62 6.19
C GLN A 90 10.05 6.46 6.15
N GLN A 91 9.35 7.01 7.14
CA GLN A 91 7.90 7.04 7.15
C GLN A 91 7.36 7.80 5.94
N HIS A 92 7.89 8.99 5.69
CA HIS A 92 7.46 9.85 4.59
C HIS A 92 7.61 9.17 3.24
N VAL A 93 8.77 8.60 2.94
CA VAL A 93 9.02 7.93 1.65
C VAL A 93 8.17 6.67 1.47
N LEU A 94 7.90 5.92 2.54
CA LEU A 94 6.98 4.77 2.49
C LEU A 94 5.55 5.24 2.22
N MET A 95 5.08 6.25 2.92
CA MET A 95 3.74 6.80 2.69
C MET A 95 3.59 7.31 1.27
N GLN A 96 4.54 8.09 0.79
CA GLN A 96 4.49 8.71 -0.52
C GLN A 96 4.49 7.68 -1.65
N VAL A 97 5.40 6.72 -1.62
CA VAL A 97 5.58 5.77 -2.73
C VAL A 97 4.68 4.54 -2.57
N VAL A 98 4.56 3.98 -1.34
CA VAL A 98 3.85 2.72 -1.14
C VAL A 98 2.35 2.95 -0.96
N VAL A 99 1.95 3.95 -0.18
CA VAL A 99 0.54 4.21 0.13
C VAL A 99 -0.09 5.11 -0.95
N LEU A 100 0.52 6.27 -1.23
CA LEU A 100 -0.01 7.21 -2.23
C LEU A 100 0.31 6.83 -3.67
N GLY A 101 1.22 5.87 -3.88
CA GLY A 101 1.58 5.35 -5.20
C GLY A 101 2.31 6.35 -6.10
N ASP A 102 3.05 7.28 -5.51
CA ASP A 102 3.86 8.21 -6.29
C ASP A 102 5.04 7.50 -6.96
N SER A 103 5.46 8.03 -8.11
CA SER A 103 6.64 7.50 -8.78
C SER A 103 7.91 7.83 -7.99
N TYR A 104 8.97 7.04 -8.19
CA TYR A 104 10.26 7.34 -7.58
C TYR A 104 10.82 8.68 -8.05
N GLU A 105 10.52 9.07 -9.28
CA GLU A 105 10.91 10.34 -9.88
C GLU A 105 10.20 11.51 -9.18
N THR A 106 8.90 11.39 -8.92
CA THR A 106 8.13 12.39 -8.18
C THR A 106 8.67 12.53 -6.76
N ALA A 107 8.85 11.42 -6.05
CA ALA A 107 9.38 11.42 -4.69
C ALA A 107 10.80 12.00 -4.63
N ALA A 108 11.64 11.72 -5.62
CA ALA A 108 13.00 12.24 -5.72
C ALA A 108 13.00 13.77 -5.97
N SER A 109 12.13 14.24 -6.85
CA SER A 109 11.96 15.67 -7.15
C SER A 109 11.51 16.44 -5.91
N GLU A 110 10.52 15.93 -5.17
CA GLU A 110 10.03 16.56 -3.95
C GLU A 110 11.05 16.54 -2.80
N ALA A 111 11.79 15.45 -2.67
CA ALA A 111 12.83 15.30 -1.66
C ALA A 111 14.17 15.99 -2.04
N GLY A 112 14.28 16.55 -3.25
CA GLY A 112 15.49 17.19 -3.74
C GLY A 112 16.69 16.24 -3.81
N CYS A 113 16.48 14.96 -4.15
CA CYS A 113 17.55 13.96 -4.18
C CYS A 113 17.48 13.07 -5.44
N ALA A 114 18.49 12.25 -5.66
CA ALA A 114 18.51 11.32 -6.78
C ALA A 114 17.50 10.18 -6.59
N VAL A 115 16.94 9.65 -7.68
CA VAL A 115 16.01 8.51 -7.69
C VAL A 115 16.62 7.29 -6.99
N GLY A 116 17.92 7.04 -7.18
CA GLY A 116 18.65 5.97 -6.47
C GLY A 116 18.62 6.12 -4.94
N THR A 117 18.63 7.36 -4.45
CA THR A 117 18.51 7.67 -3.02
C THR A 117 17.14 7.28 -2.49
N ILE A 118 16.07 7.58 -3.23
CA ILE A 118 14.70 7.15 -2.87
C ILE A 118 14.60 5.62 -2.83
N LYS A 119 15.10 4.93 -3.86
CA LYS A 119 15.11 3.45 -3.89
C LYS A 119 15.82 2.86 -2.66
N SER A 120 16.98 3.40 -2.30
CA SER A 120 17.73 2.92 -1.14
C SER A 120 17.05 3.25 0.20
N ARG A 121 16.40 4.41 0.32
CA ARG A 121 15.59 4.78 1.50
C ARG A 121 14.40 3.85 1.68
N ILE A 122 13.66 3.56 0.62
CA ILE A 122 12.52 2.63 0.64
C ILE A 122 12.98 1.23 1.06
N ASN A 123 14.06 0.73 0.47
CA ASN A 123 14.57 -0.60 0.80
C ASN A 123 14.96 -0.70 2.29
N ARG A 124 15.68 0.29 2.80
CA ARG A 124 16.03 0.35 4.23
C ARG A 124 14.81 0.47 5.13
N ALA A 125 13.84 1.29 4.74
CA ALA A 125 12.60 1.47 5.50
C ALA A 125 11.79 0.17 5.56
N ARG A 126 11.65 -0.55 4.43
CA ARG A 126 10.97 -1.86 4.38
C ARG A 126 11.65 -2.90 5.26
N ASN A 127 12.97 -3.01 5.16
CA ASN A 127 13.73 -3.98 5.97
C ASN A 127 13.60 -3.69 7.47
N ARG A 128 13.63 -2.42 7.85
CA ARG A 128 13.45 -2.02 9.24
C ARG A 128 12.03 -2.25 9.73
N LEU A 129 11.04 -1.99 8.90
CA LEU A 129 9.64 -2.25 9.20
C LEU A 129 9.39 -3.74 9.44
N LEU A 130 9.90 -4.61 8.56
CA LEU A 130 9.82 -6.06 8.71
C LEU A 130 10.48 -6.52 10.02
N ALA A 131 11.68 -6.05 10.31
CA ALA A 131 12.38 -6.40 11.55
C ALA A 131 11.60 -5.96 12.81
N ASN A 132 10.94 -4.80 12.75
CA ASN A 132 10.09 -4.32 13.85
C ASN A 132 8.84 -5.21 14.03
N LEU A 133 8.18 -5.61 12.93
CA LEU A 133 7.02 -6.50 12.98
C LEU A 133 7.39 -7.87 13.53
N GLU A 134 8.45 -8.50 13.03
CA GLU A 134 8.96 -9.78 13.54
C GLU A 134 9.35 -9.71 15.02
N GLY A 135 9.93 -8.59 15.44
CA GLY A 135 10.28 -8.34 16.84
C GLY A 135 9.05 -8.24 17.75
N GLN A 136 7.93 -7.70 17.23
CA GLN A 136 6.66 -7.63 17.95
C GLN A 136 6.00 -9.00 18.06
N GLU A 137 5.97 -9.80 16.98
CA GLU A 137 5.43 -11.16 17.00
C GLU A 137 6.10 -12.04 18.03
N ARG A 138 7.44 -11.97 18.13
CA ARG A 138 8.21 -12.70 19.17
C ARG A 138 7.86 -12.27 20.59
N ARG A 139 7.59 -10.97 20.82
CA ARG A 139 7.19 -10.45 22.14
C ARG A 139 5.79 -10.90 22.55
N LEU A 140 4.91 -11.09 21.56
CA LEU A 140 3.53 -11.52 21.79
C LEU A 140 3.37 -13.05 21.84
N GLY A 141 4.48 -13.81 21.73
CA GLY A 141 4.46 -15.28 21.75
C GLY A 141 3.79 -15.89 20.52
N ARG A 142 3.60 -15.14 19.47
CA ARG A 142 3.13 -15.63 18.18
C ARG A 142 4.34 -16.10 17.37
N SER A 143 4.67 -17.39 17.51
CA SER A 143 5.57 -18.08 16.58
C SER A 143 4.80 -18.41 15.31
N PRO A 144 5.47 -18.40 14.14
CA PRO A 144 4.88 -18.79 12.87
C PRO A 144 4.38 -20.23 12.88
#